data_939be0cab1e50b4bdce31bf4fa4d0efc
#
_entry.id   939be0cab1e50b4bdce31bf4fa4d0efc
#
_cell.length_a   1.000
_cell.length_b   1.000
_cell.length_c   1.000
_cell.angle_alpha   90.00
_cell.angle_beta   90.00
_cell.angle_gamma   90.00
#
_symmetry.space_group_name_H-M   'P 1'
#
loop_
_entity.id
_entity.type
_entity.pdbx_description
1 polymer ?
#
loop_
_entity_poly.entity_id
_entity_poly.type
_entity_poly.pdbx_seq_one_letter_code
_entity_poly.pdbx_strand_id
1 'polypeptide(L)'
;DERAIEGLPIRLVIALVVGVASLSVMMNMLSGLNGLSVSELDAKPSPEVVAPGSEQVEIAVVDAEGEPVADATVVVRGGTARLDEVRTATTGEDGRVTVSVDPTLGPNQEEGTLEIGIKPPAGSEFADERENTRILVVDG
;
A
#
# COMPACT_ATOMS: atom_id res chain seq x y z
N ASP A 1 43.19 -10.31 46.70
CA ASP A 1 43.83 -9.10 46.21
C ASP A 1 42.75 -8.02 45.90
N GLU A 2 42.88 -6.90 46.60
CA GLU A 2 41.90 -5.80 46.47
C GLU A 2 41.86 -5.20 45.07
N ARG A 3 42.97 -5.22 44.33
CA ARG A 3 43.02 -4.71 42.97
C ARG A 3 42.21 -5.55 42.00
N ALA A 4 42.21 -6.86 42.20
CA ALA A 4 41.40 -7.75 41.37
C ALA A 4 39.94 -7.55 41.64
N ILE A 5 39.56 -7.31 42.89
CA ILE A 5 38.16 -7.03 43.28
C ILE A 5 37.75 -5.66 42.76
N GLU A 6 38.57 -4.66 42.83
CA GLU A 6 38.29 -3.30 42.31
C GLU A 6 38.21 -3.28 40.78
N GLY A 7 39.02 -4.06 40.10
CA GLY A 7 39.01 -4.10 38.64
C GLY A 7 37.78 -4.76 38.08
N LEU A 8 37.19 -5.73 38.76
CA LEU A 8 35.99 -6.41 38.27
C LEU A 8 34.76 -5.50 38.15
N PRO A 9 34.41 -4.66 39.16
CA PRO A 9 33.29 -3.73 39.02
C PRO A 9 33.48 -2.74 37.87
N ILE A 10 34.68 -2.23 37.65
CA ILE A 10 34.98 -1.29 36.57
C ILE A 10 34.76 -1.97 35.21
N ARG A 11 35.20 -3.21 35.04
CA ARG A 11 35.00 -3.97 33.82
C ARG A 11 33.53 -4.25 33.54
N LEU A 12 32.78 -4.56 34.59
CA LEU A 12 31.34 -4.76 34.48
C LEU A 12 30.61 -3.48 34.06
N VAL A 13 31.01 -2.35 34.64
CA VAL A 13 30.45 -1.05 34.27
C VAL A 13 30.78 -0.71 32.81
N ILE A 14 32.02 -0.92 32.38
CA ILE A 14 32.42 -0.68 30.99
C ILE A 14 31.60 -1.57 30.05
N ALA A 15 31.47 -2.87 30.38
CA ALA A 15 30.68 -3.80 29.57
C ALA A 15 29.21 -3.38 29.48
N LEU A 16 28.65 -2.89 30.59
CA LEU A 16 27.28 -2.41 30.64
C LEU A 16 27.10 -1.16 29.75
N VAL A 17 28.01 -0.20 29.89
CA VAL A 17 27.97 1.02 29.09
C VAL A 17 28.09 0.72 27.59
N VAL A 18 29.02 -0.13 27.22
CA VAL A 18 29.20 -0.56 25.81
C VAL A 18 27.95 -1.29 25.32
N GLY A 19 27.38 -2.17 26.15
CA GLY A 19 26.16 -2.91 25.79
C GLY A 19 24.98 -1.97 25.56
N VAL A 20 24.76 -1.01 26.45
CA VAL A 20 23.68 -0.03 26.34
C VAL A 20 23.90 0.86 25.11
N ALA A 21 25.12 1.32 24.89
CA ALA A 21 25.45 2.14 23.71
C ALA A 21 25.20 1.38 22.41
N SER A 22 25.61 0.11 22.34
CA SER A 22 25.40 -0.76 21.18
C SER A 22 23.90 -0.97 20.93
N LEU A 23 23.13 -1.24 21.98
CA LEU A 23 21.69 -1.41 21.88
C LEU A 23 21.00 -0.13 21.40
N SER A 24 21.42 1.02 21.89
CA SER A 24 20.88 2.32 21.49
C SER A 24 21.14 2.58 20.00
N VAL A 25 22.33 2.26 19.51
CA VAL A 25 22.66 2.40 18.09
C VAL A 25 21.80 1.47 17.24
N MET A 26 21.62 0.22 17.67
CA MET A 26 20.78 -0.74 16.97
C MET A 26 19.32 -0.29 16.92
N MET A 27 18.78 0.20 18.01
CA MET A 27 17.40 0.71 18.05
C MET A 27 17.24 1.94 17.16
N ASN A 28 18.23 2.81 17.15
CA ASN A 28 18.21 4.00 16.28
C ASN A 28 18.26 3.61 14.80
N MET A 29 19.04 2.60 14.44
CA MET A 29 19.06 2.06 13.06
C MET A 29 17.73 1.45 12.68
N LEU A 30 17.11 0.68 13.58
CA LEU A 30 15.79 0.10 13.33
C LEU A 30 14.72 1.18 13.17
N SER A 31 14.76 2.24 13.97
CA SER A 31 13.85 3.37 13.83
C SER A 31 14.05 4.08 12.49
N GLY A 32 15.30 4.23 12.06
CA GLY A 32 15.62 4.78 10.76
C GLY A 32 15.10 3.93 9.61
N LEU A 33 15.19 2.61 9.73
CA LEU A 33 14.64 1.67 8.74
C LEU A 33 13.12 1.75 8.69
N ASN A 34 12.45 1.87 9.84
CA ASN A 34 11.01 2.05 9.89
C ASN A 34 10.57 3.37 9.24
N GLY A 35 11.36 4.43 9.40
CA GLY A 35 11.11 5.70 8.73
C GLY A 35 11.36 5.66 7.22
N LEU A 36 12.16 4.69 6.75
CA LEU A 36 12.43 4.47 5.34
C LEU A 36 11.48 3.46 4.72
N SER A 37 10.72 2.71 5.53
CA SER A 37 9.75 1.75 4.98
C SER A 37 8.61 2.50 4.31
N VAL A 38 8.25 2.03 3.12
CA VAL A 38 7.20 2.63 2.31
C VAL A 38 5.89 1.94 2.68
N SER A 39 4.84 2.73 2.92
CA SER A 39 3.52 2.18 3.20
C SER A 39 2.85 1.76 1.90
N GLU A 40 2.34 0.53 1.86
CA GLU A 40 1.59 0.03 0.72
C GLU A 40 0.20 0.65 0.67
N LEU A 41 -0.22 1.01 -0.52
CA LEU A 41 -1.56 1.49 -0.76
C LEU A 41 -2.45 0.35 -1.23
N ASP A 42 -3.72 0.43 -0.90
CA ASP A 42 -4.74 -0.50 -1.37
C ASP A 42 -5.92 0.28 -1.93
N ALA A 43 -6.55 -0.27 -2.95
CA ALA A 43 -7.73 0.31 -3.56
C ALA A 43 -8.94 -0.56 -3.25
N LYS A 44 -10.02 0.06 -2.79
CA LYS A 44 -11.26 -0.62 -2.47
C LYS A 44 -12.36 -0.13 -3.40
N PRO A 45 -12.73 -0.92 -4.42
CA PRO A 45 -13.82 -0.53 -5.32
C PRO A 45 -15.20 -0.79 -4.69
N SER A 46 -16.15 0.06 -5.02
CA SER A 46 -17.53 -0.09 -4.60
C SER A 46 -18.44 0.28 -5.78
N PRO A 47 -19.17 -0.64 -6.38
CA PRO A 47 -19.20 -2.08 -6.08
C PRO A 47 -17.93 -2.83 -6.53
N GLU A 48 -17.69 -3.99 -5.94
CA GLU A 48 -16.58 -4.86 -6.36
C GLU A 48 -16.96 -5.74 -7.55
N VAL A 49 -18.25 -5.87 -7.81
CA VAL A 49 -18.79 -6.69 -8.90
C VAL A 49 -19.67 -5.79 -9.77
N VAL A 50 -19.40 -5.78 -11.05
CA VAL A 50 -20.15 -4.99 -12.02
C VAL A 50 -20.58 -5.87 -13.17
N ALA A 51 -21.60 -5.40 -13.92
CA ALA A 51 -22.02 -6.03 -15.15
C ALA A 51 -21.29 -5.42 -16.35
N PRO A 52 -21.22 -6.10 -17.50
CA PRO A 52 -20.75 -5.47 -18.73
C PRO A 52 -21.60 -4.25 -19.09
N GLY A 53 -20.96 -3.26 -19.71
CA GLY A 53 -21.61 -2.02 -20.07
C GLY A 53 -21.18 -0.88 -19.16
N SER A 54 -21.83 0.25 -19.31
CA SER A 54 -21.45 1.48 -18.63
C SER A 54 -21.75 1.42 -17.13
N GLU A 55 -20.73 1.51 -16.31
CA GLU A 55 -20.83 1.43 -14.85
C GLU A 55 -19.98 2.51 -14.19
N GLN A 56 -20.42 2.98 -13.04
CA GLN A 56 -19.63 3.87 -12.21
C GLN A 56 -19.16 3.13 -10.97
N VAL A 57 -17.88 3.22 -10.69
CA VAL A 57 -17.27 2.56 -9.53
C VAL A 57 -16.58 3.62 -8.69
N GLU A 58 -16.93 3.67 -7.40
CA GLU A 58 -16.21 4.50 -6.45
C GLU A 58 -15.01 3.71 -5.94
N ILE A 59 -13.85 4.33 -5.99
CA ILE A 59 -12.62 3.69 -5.53
C ILE A 59 -12.07 4.50 -4.36
N ALA A 60 -11.89 3.84 -3.23
CA ALA A 60 -11.25 4.40 -2.04
C ALA A 60 -9.80 3.92 -1.99
N VAL A 61 -8.87 4.84 -1.82
CA VAL A 61 -7.45 4.51 -1.64
C VAL A 61 -7.10 4.70 -0.18
N VAL A 62 -6.55 3.67 0.42
CA VAL A 62 -6.17 3.65 1.83
C VAL A 62 -4.72 3.21 1.98
N ASP A 63 -4.10 3.60 3.06
CA ASP A 63 -2.76 3.14 3.42
C ASP A 63 -2.83 1.85 4.26
N ALA A 64 -1.68 1.40 4.76
CA ALA A 64 -1.59 0.16 5.52
C ALA A 64 -2.39 0.20 6.83
N GLU A 65 -2.65 1.39 7.37
CA GLU A 65 -3.44 1.59 8.59
C GLU A 65 -4.93 1.80 8.29
N GLY A 66 -5.33 1.78 7.03
CA GLY A 66 -6.71 2.00 6.63
C GLY A 66 -7.11 3.46 6.51
N GLU A 67 -6.15 4.37 6.58
CA GLU A 67 -6.40 5.81 6.47
C GLU A 67 -6.56 6.23 5.00
N PRO A 68 -7.49 7.14 4.69
CA PRO A 68 -7.69 7.59 3.32
C PRO A 68 -6.48 8.37 2.79
N VAL A 69 -6.17 8.20 1.51
CA VAL A 69 -5.04 8.85 0.85
C VAL A 69 -5.56 9.76 -0.26
N ALA A 70 -5.35 11.06 -0.09
CA ALA A 70 -5.71 12.06 -1.09
C ALA A 70 -4.63 12.16 -2.17
N ASP A 71 -5.01 12.70 -3.31
CA ASP A 71 -4.10 12.99 -4.44
C ASP A 71 -3.39 11.75 -5.01
N ALA A 72 -3.93 10.56 -4.76
CA ALA A 72 -3.46 9.33 -5.39
C ALA A 72 -4.15 9.16 -6.75
N THR A 73 -3.39 8.81 -7.77
CA THR A 73 -3.95 8.55 -9.09
C THR A 73 -4.33 7.10 -9.21
N VAL A 74 -5.60 6.85 -9.45
CA VAL A 74 -6.15 5.51 -9.66
C VAL A 74 -6.18 5.23 -11.16
N VAL A 75 -5.66 4.07 -11.56
CA VAL A 75 -5.63 3.62 -12.94
C VAL A 75 -6.44 2.32 -13.02
N VAL A 76 -7.51 2.31 -13.81
CA VAL A 76 -8.31 1.11 -14.05
C VAL A 76 -8.08 0.66 -15.48
N ARG A 77 -7.69 -0.60 -15.63
CA ARG A 77 -7.40 -1.20 -16.93
C ARG A 77 -8.05 -2.57 -17.05
N GLY A 78 -8.15 -3.05 -18.28
CA GLY A 78 -8.66 -4.38 -18.53
C GLY A 78 -7.71 -5.45 -17.97
N GLY A 79 -8.28 -6.44 -17.30
CA GLY A 79 -7.60 -7.68 -16.94
C GLY A 79 -8.04 -8.77 -17.89
N THR A 80 -8.77 -9.77 -17.38
CA THR A 80 -9.41 -10.80 -18.23
C THR A 80 -10.68 -10.27 -18.87
N ALA A 81 -11.35 -9.28 -18.29
CA ALA A 81 -12.38 -8.51 -18.99
C ALA A 81 -11.70 -7.43 -19.84
N ARG A 82 -12.37 -7.03 -20.91
CA ARG A 82 -11.85 -6.03 -21.84
C ARG A 82 -12.30 -4.64 -21.42
N LEU A 83 -11.38 -3.69 -21.47
CA LEU A 83 -11.65 -2.27 -21.30
C LEU A 83 -10.92 -1.53 -22.41
N ASP A 84 -11.67 -0.88 -23.31
CA ASP A 84 -11.10 -0.26 -24.50
C ASP A 84 -10.14 0.87 -24.19
N GLU A 85 -10.42 1.63 -23.13
CA GLU A 85 -9.58 2.73 -22.70
C GLU A 85 -9.23 2.58 -21.22
N VAL A 86 -7.97 2.81 -20.90
CA VAL A 86 -7.53 2.90 -19.51
C VAL A 86 -8.17 4.13 -18.90
N ARG A 87 -8.77 3.97 -17.72
CA ARG A 87 -9.38 5.07 -16.99
C ARG A 87 -8.48 5.51 -15.86
N THR A 88 -8.30 6.81 -15.72
CA THR A 88 -7.50 7.39 -14.65
C THR A 88 -8.30 8.47 -13.93
N ALA A 89 -8.11 8.56 -12.62
CA ALA A 89 -8.72 9.61 -11.82
C ALA A 89 -7.90 9.80 -10.56
N THR A 90 -7.99 10.96 -9.95
CA THR A 90 -7.22 11.32 -8.76
C THR A 90 -8.16 11.43 -7.56
N THR A 91 -7.79 10.80 -6.44
CA THR A 91 -8.63 10.83 -5.22
C THR A 91 -8.70 12.24 -4.65
N GLY A 92 -9.86 12.57 -4.07
CA GLY A 92 -10.07 13.81 -3.34
C GLY A 92 -9.53 13.74 -1.92
N GLU A 93 -9.86 14.72 -1.11
CA GLU A 93 -9.40 14.81 0.28
C GLU A 93 -9.87 13.63 1.14
N ASP A 94 -10.98 13.01 0.78
CA ASP A 94 -11.54 11.84 1.45
C ASP A 94 -10.90 10.53 0.98
N GLY A 95 -9.93 10.58 0.08
CA GLY A 95 -9.28 9.40 -0.48
C GLY A 95 -10.13 8.61 -1.45
N ARG A 96 -11.20 9.20 -1.98
CA ARG A 96 -12.15 8.53 -2.87
C ARG A 96 -12.28 9.24 -4.20
N VAL A 97 -12.60 8.45 -5.21
CA VAL A 97 -12.88 8.98 -6.56
C VAL A 97 -13.83 8.02 -7.28
N THR A 98 -14.68 8.58 -8.13
CA THR A 98 -15.57 7.79 -8.96
C THR A 98 -14.98 7.68 -10.36
N VAL A 99 -14.92 6.46 -10.86
CA VAL A 99 -14.41 6.14 -12.20
C VAL A 99 -15.52 5.53 -13.02
N SER A 100 -15.72 6.03 -14.23
CA SER A 100 -16.64 5.42 -15.19
C SER A 100 -15.90 4.34 -15.98
N VAL A 101 -16.45 3.15 -16.01
CA VAL A 101 -15.88 2.02 -16.74
C VAL A 101 -16.92 1.44 -17.68
N ASP A 102 -16.48 0.83 -18.75
CA ASP A 102 -17.34 0.21 -19.76
C ASP A 102 -16.75 -1.15 -20.14
N PRO A 103 -16.72 -2.09 -19.19
CA PRO A 103 -16.09 -3.38 -19.44
C PRO A 103 -16.92 -4.24 -20.39
N THR A 104 -16.25 -5.05 -21.18
CA THR A 104 -16.88 -6.03 -22.05
C THR A 104 -16.26 -7.41 -21.81
N LEU A 105 -17.08 -8.44 -22.02
CA LEU A 105 -16.65 -9.83 -21.96
C LEU A 105 -16.57 -10.40 -23.37
N GLY A 106 -15.64 -11.31 -23.58
CA GLY A 106 -15.51 -11.99 -24.86
C GLY A 106 -16.59 -13.03 -25.08
N PRO A 107 -16.70 -13.58 -26.31
CA PRO A 107 -17.64 -14.66 -26.56
C PRO A 107 -17.30 -15.88 -25.69
N ASN A 108 -18.31 -16.48 -25.09
CA ASN A 108 -18.21 -17.61 -24.17
C ASN A 108 -17.50 -17.28 -22.86
N GLN A 109 -17.34 -16.01 -22.54
CA GLN A 109 -16.79 -15.56 -21.26
C GLN A 109 -17.93 -15.09 -20.37
N GLU A 110 -18.08 -15.73 -19.20
CA GLU A 110 -19.14 -15.41 -18.25
C GLU A 110 -18.69 -14.41 -17.19
N GLU A 111 -17.39 -14.33 -16.95
CA GLU A 111 -16.82 -13.41 -15.98
C GLU A 111 -15.44 -12.97 -16.41
N GLY A 112 -14.99 -11.87 -15.86
CA GLY A 112 -13.66 -11.34 -16.09
C GLY A 112 -13.28 -10.37 -14.99
N THR A 113 -12.09 -9.82 -15.08
CA THR A 113 -11.60 -8.88 -14.08
C THR A 113 -11.09 -7.61 -14.73
N LEU A 114 -11.24 -6.50 -14.02
CA LEU A 114 -10.51 -5.25 -14.28
C LEU A 114 -9.45 -5.09 -13.21
N GLU A 115 -8.31 -4.57 -13.60
CA GLU A 115 -7.19 -4.36 -12.68
C GLU A 115 -7.13 -2.89 -12.26
N ILE A 116 -6.81 -2.66 -10.99
CA ILE A 116 -6.67 -1.32 -10.42
C ILE A 116 -5.21 -1.13 -10.03
N GLY A 117 -4.59 -0.09 -10.58
CA GLY A 117 -3.27 0.37 -10.15
C GLY A 117 -3.39 1.71 -9.46
N ILE A 118 -2.45 1.99 -8.59
CA ILE A 118 -2.40 3.25 -7.86
C ILE A 118 -1.04 3.88 -8.08
N LYS A 119 -1.04 5.16 -8.48
CA LYS A 119 0.19 5.96 -8.48
C LYS A 119 0.15 6.83 -7.24
N PRO A 120 1.09 6.63 -6.30
CA PRO A 120 1.10 7.42 -5.08
C PRO A 120 1.26 8.90 -5.34
N PRO A 121 0.81 9.76 -4.42
CA PRO A 121 1.04 11.20 -4.54
C PRO A 121 2.53 11.51 -4.63
N ALA A 122 2.87 12.51 -5.43
CA ALA A 122 4.27 12.92 -5.62
C ALA A 122 4.90 13.34 -4.29
N GLY A 123 6.12 12.86 -4.03
CA GLY A 123 6.83 13.16 -2.80
C GLY A 123 6.36 12.40 -1.57
N SER A 124 5.45 11.46 -1.74
CA SER A 124 4.96 10.63 -0.64
C SER A 124 5.85 9.41 -0.40
N GLU A 125 5.68 8.78 0.78
CA GLU A 125 6.37 7.54 1.14
C GLU A 125 5.53 6.31 0.81
N PHE A 126 4.48 6.47 0.03
CA PHE A 126 3.59 5.37 -0.36
C PHE A 126 4.11 4.66 -1.60
N ALA A 127 3.77 3.38 -1.70
CA ALA A 127 4.06 2.55 -2.88
C ALA A 127 2.86 1.68 -3.21
N ASP A 128 2.84 1.14 -4.41
CA ASP A 128 1.83 0.18 -4.86
C ASP A 128 2.55 -0.99 -5.52
N GLU A 129 3.17 -1.82 -4.69
CA GLU A 129 3.90 -3.00 -5.15
C GLU A 129 3.09 -4.29 -5.03
N ARG A 130 1.97 -4.26 -4.30
CA ARG A 130 1.07 -5.39 -4.15
C ARG A 130 -0.07 -5.29 -5.14
N GLU A 131 -0.68 -6.44 -5.44
CA GLU A 131 -1.91 -6.45 -6.22
C GLU A 131 -3.05 -5.85 -5.41
N ASN A 132 -3.77 -4.93 -6.02
CA ASN A 132 -4.94 -4.32 -5.41
C ASN A 132 -6.17 -5.21 -5.62
N THR A 133 -7.25 -4.89 -4.89
CA THR A 133 -8.53 -5.54 -5.10
C THR A 133 -8.99 -5.30 -6.53
N ARG A 134 -9.35 -6.35 -7.23
CA ARG A 134 -9.80 -6.29 -8.61
C ARG A 134 -11.31 -6.08 -8.65
N ILE A 135 -11.77 -5.50 -9.75
CA ILE A 135 -13.20 -5.40 -10.03
C ILE A 135 -13.60 -6.65 -10.82
N LEU A 136 -14.59 -7.36 -10.33
CA LEU A 136 -15.12 -8.53 -11.02
C LEU A 136 -16.24 -8.11 -11.96
N VAL A 137 -16.14 -8.52 -13.21
CA VAL A 137 -17.16 -8.29 -14.24
C VAL A 137 -17.89 -9.59 -14.45
N VAL A 138 -19.19 -9.60 -14.23
CA VAL A 138 -20.04 -10.80 -14.34
C VAL A 138 -21.19 -10.51 -15.29
N ASP A 139 -21.35 -11.38 -16.27
CA ASP A 139 -22.49 -11.34 -17.19
C ASP A 139 -23.72 -11.86 -16.44
N GLY A 140 -24.60 -10.95 -16.09
CA GLY A 140 -25.73 -11.26 -15.24
C GLY A 140 -27.00 -11.60 -15.93
#